data_0628ab5798f78e2c12d71e864e5ca550
#
_entry.id   0628ab5798f78e2c12d71e864e5ca550
#
_cell.length_a   1.000
_cell.length_b   1.000
_cell.length_c   1.000
_cell.angle_alpha   90.00
_cell.angle_beta   90.00
_cell.angle_gamma   90.00
#
_symmetry.space_group_name_H-M   'P 1'
#
loop_
_entity.id
_entity.type
_entity.pdbx_description
1 polymer ?
#
loop_
_entity_poly.entity_id
_entity_poly.type
_entity_poly.pdbx_seq_one_letter_code
_entity_poly.pdbx_strand_id
1 'polypeptide(L)'
;MTDDTRKPALITGASRGLGAALALALAPTHHIIAVGRTTGALEELDDKIQAAGGQATLAPMDVTDKGAMAHLCRSVHDRWGGVDIWAHTAIYGPALMPTPSLDDKGWNRAWTTNVEATRNLILMVDALMDDTGTALFFADDRAGQKFFAGYGATKAAQVAMVKSWAAENAKIGPRVIVAEPKPLATVMRTRFFPGEDRNQLASAQDEAKRILGDAGLI
;
A
#
# COMPACT_ATOMS: atom_id res chain seq x y z
N MET A 1 3.35 30.07 -1.95
CA MET A 1 3.14 28.65 -2.25
C MET A 1 4.39 28.22 -2.99
N THR A 2 5.26 27.44 -2.36
CA THR A 2 6.42 26.84 -3.04
C THR A 2 5.89 25.84 -4.05
N ASP A 3 6.18 26.09 -5.33
CA ASP A 3 5.80 25.19 -6.42
C ASP A 3 6.64 23.91 -6.23
N ASP A 4 6.06 22.88 -5.62
CA ASP A 4 6.73 21.60 -5.44
C ASP A 4 6.71 20.86 -6.78
N THR A 5 7.82 20.95 -7.50
CA THR A 5 7.99 20.34 -8.83
C THR A 5 8.28 18.84 -8.76
N ARG A 6 8.32 18.25 -7.55
CA ARG A 6 8.53 16.81 -7.38
C ARG A 6 7.33 16.03 -7.89
N LYS A 7 7.60 14.93 -8.58
CA LYS A 7 6.55 14.01 -9.02
C LYS A 7 5.86 13.37 -7.82
N PRO A 8 4.55 13.09 -7.87
CA PRO A 8 3.84 12.52 -6.73
C PRO A 8 4.03 11.01 -6.60
N ALA A 9 4.15 10.55 -5.34
CA ALA A 9 4.06 9.17 -4.95
C ALA A 9 2.77 8.94 -4.14
N LEU A 10 1.86 8.13 -4.66
CA LEU A 10 0.61 7.76 -3.99
C LEU A 10 0.85 6.55 -3.08
N ILE A 11 0.65 6.71 -1.77
CA ILE A 11 0.81 5.63 -0.80
C ILE A 11 -0.54 5.33 -0.16
N THR A 12 -1.15 4.21 -0.55
CA THR A 12 -2.40 3.74 0.06
C THR A 12 -2.09 2.81 1.24
N GLY A 13 -2.64 3.14 2.42
CA GLY A 13 -2.27 2.50 3.69
C GLY A 13 -1.08 3.16 4.39
N ALA A 14 -0.86 4.46 4.17
CA ALA A 14 0.29 5.22 4.64
C ALA A 14 0.35 5.43 6.16
N SER A 15 -0.74 5.22 6.90
CA SER A 15 -0.85 5.60 8.32
C SER A 15 0.08 4.83 9.27
N ARG A 16 0.68 3.71 8.85
CA ARG A 16 1.57 2.89 9.70
C ARG A 16 2.38 1.85 8.91
N GLY A 17 3.30 1.18 9.63
CA GLY A 17 4.03 0.01 9.13
C GLY A 17 4.80 0.29 7.84
N LEU A 18 4.70 -0.64 6.89
CA LEU A 18 5.45 -0.54 5.62
C LEU A 18 5.03 0.69 4.80
N GLY A 19 3.73 1.05 4.79
CA GLY A 19 3.24 2.22 4.04
C GLY A 19 3.84 3.53 4.54
N ALA A 20 3.88 3.74 5.87
CA ALA A 20 4.51 4.91 6.45
C ALA A 20 6.02 4.94 6.20
N ALA A 21 6.68 3.78 6.23
CA ALA A 21 8.10 3.67 5.97
C ALA A 21 8.46 3.96 4.51
N LEU A 22 7.66 3.50 3.56
CA LEU A 22 7.80 3.81 2.12
C LEU A 22 7.59 5.30 1.87
N ALA A 23 6.56 5.91 2.47
CA ALA A 23 6.31 7.34 2.38
C ALA A 23 7.51 8.17 2.84
N LEU A 24 8.09 7.84 4.01
CA LEU A 24 9.27 8.51 4.54
C LEU A 24 10.50 8.33 3.65
N ALA A 25 10.71 7.14 3.10
CA ALA A 25 11.86 6.86 2.25
C ALA A 25 11.78 7.57 0.88
N LEU A 26 10.57 7.81 0.35
CA LEU A 26 10.33 8.51 -0.91
C LEU A 26 10.22 10.03 -0.75
N ALA A 27 9.95 10.54 0.45
CA ALA A 27 9.73 11.96 0.71
C ALA A 27 10.87 12.91 0.26
N PRO A 28 12.16 12.52 0.27
CA PRO A 28 13.22 13.38 -0.26
C PRO A 28 13.11 13.68 -1.76
N THR A 29 12.55 12.76 -2.54
CA THR A 29 12.51 12.83 -4.01
C THR A 29 11.11 13.03 -4.59
N HIS A 30 10.05 12.70 -3.82
CA HIS A 30 8.67 12.75 -4.28
C HIS A 30 7.80 13.58 -3.34
N HIS A 31 6.74 14.17 -3.90
CA HIS A 31 5.61 14.68 -3.12
C HIS A 31 4.73 13.50 -2.68
N ILE A 32 4.53 13.31 -1.39
CA ILE A 32 3.81 12.15 -0.87
C ILE A 32 2.30 12.43 -0.83
N ILE A 33 1.51 11.57 -1.47
CA ILE A 33 0.05 11.54 -1.32
C ILE A 33 -0.27 10.39 -0.36
N ALA A 34 -0.52 10.72 0.91
CA ALA A 34 -0.66 9.76 1.99
C ALA A 34 -2.14 9.43 2.24
N VAL A 35 -2.58 8.24 1.79
CA VAL A 35 -3.96 7.76 2.01
C VAL A 35 -4.02 6.83 3.22
N GLY A 36 -4.91 7.13 4.15
CA GLY A 36 -5.16 6.29 5.33
C GLY A 36 -6.40 6.73 6.09
N ARG A 37 -6.93 5.86 6.96
CA ARG A 37 -8.18 6.14 7.70
C ARG A 37 -8.00 6.97 8.97
N THR A 38 -6.80 6.98 9.54
CA THR A 38 -6.54 7.58 10.84
C THR A 38 -5.83 8.91 10.64
N THR A 39 -6.57 10.01 10.76
CA THR A 39 -6.07 11.37 10.54
C THR A 39 -4.84 11.67 11.38
N GLY A 40 -4.87 11.49 12.70
CA GLY A 40 -3.72 11.76 13.57
C GLY A 40 -2.46 10.97 13.20
N ALA A 41 -2.59 9.71 12.71
CA ALA A 41 -1.43 8.96 12.24
C ALA A 41 -0.88 9.45 10.89
N LEU A 42 -1.70 10.09 10.06
CA LEU A 42 -1.24 10.77 8.85
C LEU A 42 -0.57 12.11 9.20
N GLU A 43 -1.08 12.84 10.18
CA GLU A 43 -0.47 14.07 10.70
C GLU A 43 0.92 13.78 11.30
N GLU A 44 1.04 12.75 12.14
CA GLU A 44 2.35 12.29 12.65
C GLU A 44 3.33 11.87 11.53
N LEU A 45 2.81 11.31 10.44
CA LEU A 45 3.62 10.99 9.28
C LEU A 45 4.07 12.24 8.54
N ASP A 46 3.19 13.22 8.37
CA ASP A 46 3.50 14.50 7.72
C ASP A 46 4.59 15.27 8.49
N ASP A 47 4.48 15.35 9.83
CA ASP A 47 5.53 15.95 10.68
C ASP A 47 6.91 15.32 10.41
N LYS A 48 6.96 14.00 10.29
CA LYS A 48 8.22 13.28 10.00
C LYS A 48 8.72 13.53 8.57
N ILE A 49 7.81 13.62 7.60
CA ILE A 49 8.14 13.95 6.21
C ILE A 49 8.69 15.38 6.13
N GLN A 50 8.06 16.33 6.80
CA GLN A 50 8.53 17.72 6.85
C GLN A 50 9.89 17.83 7.54
N ALA A 51 10.09 17.14 8.66
CA ALA A 51 11.37 17.08 9.36
C ALA A 51 12.50 16.49 8.48
N ALA A 52 12.17 15.62 7.52
CA ALA A 52 13.09 15.08 6.52
C ALA A 52 13.23 15.96 5.26
N GLY A 53 12.62 17.17 5.24
CA GLY A 53 12.67 18.10 4.11
C GLY A 53 11.73 17.72 2.94
N GLY A 54 10.80 16.78 3.18
CA GLY A 54 9.77 16.39 2.23
C GLY A 54 8.49 17.20 2.34
N GLN A 55 7.50 16.85 1.53
CA GLN A 55 6.15 17.41 1.57
C GLN A 55 5.11 16.31 1.35
N ALA A 56 3.96 16.45 2.01
CA ALA A 56 2.86 15.52 1.81
C ALA A 56 1.50 16.21 1.63
N THR A 57 0.61 15.54 0.94
CA THR A 57 -0.83 15.79 0.91
C THR A 57 -1.52 14.65 1.64
N LEU A 58 -2.19 14.96 2.74
CA LEU A 58 -2.90 13.97 3.54
C LEU A 58 -4.30 13.72 2.97
N ALA A 59 -4.64 12.48 2.77
CA ALA A 59 -5.94 12.02 2.30
C ALA A 59 -6.58 11.06 3.33
N PRO A 60 -7.22 11.59 4.40
CA PRO A 60 -7.85 10.79 5.44
C PRO A 60 -9.15 10.17 4.91
N MET A 61 -9.04 8.98 4.27
CA MET A 61 -10.16 8.26 3.70
C MET A 61 -9.95 6.74 3.73
N ASP A 62 -11.04 5.99 3.55
CA ASP A 62 -10.97 4.54 3.38
C ASP A 62 -10.82 4.21 1.88
N VAL A 63 -9.87 3.35 1.54
CA VAL A 63 -9.64 2.90 0.16
C VAL A 63 -10.84 2.13 -0.42
N THR A 64 -11.77 1.69 0.41
CA THR A 64 -13.02 1.03 -0.01
C THR A 64 -14.09 2.04 -0.45
N ASP A 65 -13.95 3.32 -0.11
CA ASP A 65 -14.81 4.39 -0.62
C ASP A 65 -14.40 4.76 -2.06
N LYS A 66 -15.08 4.12 -3.00
CA LYS A 66 -14.82 4.30 -4.43
C LYS A 66 -15.02 5.76 -4.88
N GLY A 67 -16.00 6.47 -4.29
CA GLY A 67 -16.28 7.87 -4.62
C GLY A 67 -15.17 8.80 -4.16
N ALA A 68 -14.74 8.65 -2.90
CA ALA A 68 -13.63 9.42 -2.34
C ALA A 68 -12.31 9.17 -3.09
N MET A 69 -12.00 7.89 -3.39
CA MET A 69 -10.80 7.55 -4.17
C MET A 69 -10.83 8.11 -5.59
N ALA A 70 -11.97 8.05 -6.28
CA ALA A 70 -12.12 8.63 -7.61
C ALA A 70 -11.97 10.17 -7.59
N HIS A 71 -12.47 10.84 -6.54
CA HIS A 71 -12.26 12.27 -6.35
C HIS A 71 -10.78 12.60 -6.13
N LEU A 72 -10.10 11.84 -5.26
CA LEU A 72 -8.66 12.00 -5.02
C LEU A 72 -7.87 11.84 -6.34
N CYS A 73 -8.14 10.79 -7.10
CA CYS A 73 -7.44 10.53 -8.37
C CYS A 73 -7.63 11.69 -9.37
N ARG A 74 -8.84 12.25 -9.48
CA ARG A 74 -9.06 13.45 -10.30
C ARG A 74 -8.27 14.65 -9.81
N SER A 75 -8.28 14.93 -8.49
CA SER A 75 -7.53 16.05 -7.91
C SER A 75 -6.02 15.90 -8.11
N VAL A 76 -5.51 14.66 -8.08
CA VAL A 76 -4.09 14.36 -8.37
C VAL A 76 -3.78 14.63 -9.83
N HIS A 77 -4.65 14.19 -10.75
CA HIS A 77 -4.50 14.47 -12.18
C HIS A 77 -4.49 15.97 -12.45
N ASP A 78 -5.46 16.69 -11.90
CA ASP A 78 -5.61 18.14 -12.14
C ASP A 78 -4.43 18.95 -11.62
N ARG A 79 -3.77 18.48 -10.54
CA ARG A 79 -2.66 19.20 -9.91
C ARG A 79 -1.29 18.80 -10.45
N TRP A 80 -1.05 17.53 -10.73
CA TRP A 80 0.27 17.00 -11.09
C TRP A 80 0.31 16.26 -12.43
N GLY A 81 -0.85 16.06 -13.07
CA GLY A 81 -0.95 15.32 -14.33
C GLY A 81 -0.94 13.78 -14.15
N GLY A 82 -0.51 13.28 -13.00
CA GLY A 82 -0.44 11.84 -12.76
C GLY A 82 0.35 11.48 -11.51
N VAL A 83 0.74 10.22 -11.38
CA VAL A 83 1.59 9.68 -10.30
C VAL A 83 2.77 8.91 -10.89
N ASP A 84 3.94 9.11 -10.30
CA ASP A 84 5.18 8.41 -10.69
C ASP A 84 5.29 7.05 -9.99
N ILE A 85 4.90 7.01 -8.72
CA ILE A 85 4.93 5.79 -7.89
C ILE A 85 3.58 5.60 -7.22
N TRP A 86 3.05 4.38 -7.30
CA TRP A 86 1.93 3.95 -6.46
C TRP A 86 2.36 2.76 -5.58
N ALA A 87 2.36 2.93 -4.26
CA ALA A 87 2.58 1.83 -3.32
C ALA A 87 1.27 1.47 -2.61
N HIS A 88 0.74 0.27 -2.88
CA HIS A 88 -0.51 -0.21 -2.29
C HIS A 88 -0.23 -1.12 -1.09
N THR A 89 -0.29 -0.54 0.11
CA THR A 89 -0.11 -1.26 1.40
C THR A 89 -1.39 -1.39 2.21
N ALA A 90 -2.50 -0.82 1.74
CA ALA A 90 -3.79 -0.93 2.40
C ALA A 90 -4.28 -2.39 2.38
N ILE A 91 -4.41 -2.98 3.57
CA ILE A 91 -4.80 -4.38 3.74
C ILE A 91 -5.63 -4.55 5.00
N TYR A 92 -6.56 -5.49 5.01
CA TYR A 92 -7.29 -5.92 6.19
C TYR A 92 -6.99 -7.39 6.50
N GLY A 93 -6.50 -7.65 7.72
CA GLY A 93 -6.33 -9.00 8.26
C GLY A 93 -7.47 -9.32 9.22
N PRO A 94 -8.41 -10.23 8.88
CA PRO A 94 -9.43 -10.71 9.80
C PRO A 94 -8.82 -11.49 10.97
N ALA A 95 -9.63 -11.84 11.97
CA ALA A 95 -9.20 -12.75 13.02
C ALA A 95 -8.82 -14.12 12.42
N LEU A 96 -7.76 -14.74 12.98
CA LEU A 96 -7.38 -16.10 12.58
C LEU A 96 -8.35 -17.11 13.20
N MET A 97 -8.92 -18.00 12.37
CA MET A 97 -9.89 -18.99 12.83
C MET A 97 -9.93 -20.20 11.90
N PRO A 98 -10.46 -21.36 12.38
CA PRO A 98 -10.69 -22.51 11.53
C PRO A 98 -11.60 -22.16 10.34
N THR A 99 -11.31 -22.70 9.16
CA THR A 99 -12.07 -22.42 7.94
C THR A 99 -13.59 -22.60 8.08
N PRO A 100 -14.11 -23.67 8.75
CA PRO A 100 -15.56 -23.82 8.96
C PRO A 100 -16.19 -22.78 9.89
N SER A 101 -15.36 -21.98 10.59
CA SER A 101 -15.82 -20.97 11.56
C SER A 101 -15.62 -19.55 11.05
N LEU A 102 -15.31 -19.36 9.77
CA LEU A 102 -15.15 -18.03 9.20
C LEU A 102 -16.43 -17.21 9.36
N ASP A 103 -16.31 -16.03 9.99
CA ASP A 103 -17.44 -15.10 10.13
C ASP A 103 -17.60 -14.23 8.89
N ASP A 104 -18.84 -14.00 8.49
CA ASP A 104 -19.19 -13.21 7.31
C ASP A 104 -18.66 -11.77 7.37
N LYS A 105 -18.66 -11.16 8.55
CA LYS A 105 -18.20 -9.77 8.74
C LYS A 105 -16.70 -9.63 8.46
N GLY A 106 -15.91 -10.51 9.03
CA GLY A 106 -14.45 -10.52 8.81
C GLY A 106 -14.11 -10.88 7.38
N TRP A 107 -14.78 -11.89 6.82
CA TRP A 107 -14.63 -12.31 5.44
C TRP A 107 -14.99 -11.19 4.45
N ASN A 108 -16.19 -10.62 4.54
CA ASN A 108 -16.66 -9.58 3.63
C ASN A 108 -15.76 -8.35 3.70
N ARG A 109 -15.32 -7.96 4.91
CA ARG A 109 -14.40 -6.84 5.06
C ARG A 109 -13.03 -7.13 4.44
N ALA A 110 -12.51 -8.35 4.59
CA ALA A 110 -11.26 -8.74 3.95
C ALA A 110 -11.40 -8.72 2.43
N TRP A 111 -12.48 -9.25 1.89
CA TRP A 111 -12.76 -9.26 0.47
C TRP A 111 -12.86 -7.84 -0.10
N THR A 112 -13.70 -7.00 0.50
CA THR A 112 -13.90 -5.62 0.07
C THR A 112 -12.61 -4.79 0.14
N THR A 113 -11.80 -4.95 1.19
CA THR A 113 -10.56 -4.18 1.34
C THR A 113 -9.43 -4.71 0.45
N ASN A 114 -9.22 -6.03 0.44
CA ASN A 114 -8.03 -6.62 -0.17
C ASN A 114 -8.21 -6.90 -1.66
N VAL A 115 -9.45 -7.16 -2.12
CA VAL A 115 -9.73 -7.57 -3.49
C VAL A 115 -10.46 -6.46 -4.26
N GLU A 116 -11.66 -6.07 -3.81
CA GLU A 116 -12.48 -5.10 -4.54
C GLU A 116 -11.84 -3.71 -4.58
N ALA A 117 -11.32 -3.23 -3.43
CA ALA A 117 -10.65 -1.93 -3.40
C ALA A 117 -9.38 -1.95 -4.29
N THR A 118 -8.60 -3.03 -4.27
CA THR A 118 -7.43 -3.16 -5.15
C THR A 118 -7.84 -3.10 -6.63
N ARG A 119 -8.88 -3.86 -7.03
CA ARG A 119 -9.39 -3.83 -8.40
C ARG A 119 -9.84 -2.43 -8.83
N ASN A 120 -10.60 -1.75 -7.96
CA ASN A 120 -11.07 -0.41 -8.24
C ASN A 120 -9.92 0.60 -8.34
N LEU A 121 -8.90 0.46 -7.47
CA LEU A 121 -7.73 1.33 -7.50
C LEU A 121 -6.85 1.10 -8.72
N ILE A 122 -6.65 -0.14 -9.15
CA ILE A 122 -5.94 -0.42 -10.41
C ILE A 122 -6.61 0.34 -11.55
N LEU A 123 -7.94 0.23 -11.69
CA LEU A 123 -8.68 0.95 -12.74
C LEU A 123 -8.49 2.48 -12.70
N MET A 124 -8.41 3.07 -11.49
CA MET A 124 -8.30 4.52 -11.32
C MET A 124 -6.86 5.02 -11.45
N VAL A 125 -5.90 4.26 -10.91
CA VAL A 125 -4.49 4.68 -10.82
C VAL A 125 -3.74 4.34 -12.10
N ASP A 126 -4.10 3.27 -12.81
CA ASP A 126 -3.54 2.96 -14.14
C ASP A 126 -3.67 4.16 -15.08
N ALA A 127 -4.84 4.82 -15.08
CA ALA A 127 -5.10 6.01 -15.86
C ALA A 127 -4.30 7.27 -15.43
N LEU A 128 -3.66 7.24 -14.26
CA LEU A 128 -2.80 8.31 -13.73
C LEU A 128 -1.31 8.04 -13.94
N MET A 129 -0.94 6.85 -14.38
CA MET A 129 0.45 6.45 -14.53
C MET A 129 0.83 6.48 -16.02
N ASP A 130 2.01 7.00 -16.30
CA ASP A 130 2.63 6.88 -17.61
C ASP A 130 3.45 5.57 -17.73
N ASP A 131 4.06 5.35 -18.88
CA ASP A 131 4.88 4.16 -19.18
C ASP A 131 6.14 4.04 -18.29
N THR A 132 6.57 5.14 -17.66
CA THR A 132 7.73 5.19 -16.75
C THR A 132 7.34 4.96 -15.29
N GLY A 133 6.05 5.05 -14.97
CA GLY A 133 5.54 4.89 -13.60
C GLY A 133 5.77 3.51 -13.01
N THR A 134 5.78 3.41 -11.69
CA THR A 134 5.97 2.15 -10.97
C THR A 134 4.89 1.91 -9.93
N ALA A 135 4.16 0.81 -10.06
CA ALA A 135 3.19 0.33 -9.06
C ALA A 135 3.81 -0.78 -8.19
N LEU A 136 3.81 -0.57 -6.87
CA LEU A 136 4.35 -1.50 -5.87
C LEU A 136 3.22 -2.18 -5.11
N PHE A 137 3.20 -3.50 -5.15
CA PHE A 137 2.36 -4.37 -4.35
C PHE A 137 3.22 -5.33 -3.52
N PHE A 138 2.61 -5.97 -2.53
CA PHE A 138 3.36 -6.76 -1.56
C PHE A 138 2.72 -8.14 -1.43
N ALA A 139 3.49 -9.19 -1.70
CA ALA A 139 3.07 -10.57 -1.47
C ALA A 139 3.10 -10.92 0.03
N ASP A 140 2.42 -12.01 0.37
CA ASP A 140 2.47 -12.64 1.68
C ASP A 140 2.17 -14.14 1.49
N ASP A 141 3.00 -14.99 2.05
CA ASP A 141 2.97 -16.46 1.90
C ASP A 141 1.96 -17.17 2.81
N ARG A 142 0.91 -16.45 3.27
CA ARG A 142 -0.10 -17.00 4.19
C ARG A 142 -1.20 -17.83 3.51
N ALA A 143 -1.24 -17.84 2.18
CA ALA A 143 -2.19 -18.67 1.45
C ALA A 143 -1.99 -20.17 1.76
N GLY A 144 -3.08 -20.84 2.14
CA GLY A 144 -3.05 -22.26 2.51
C GLY A 144 -2.53 -22.57 3.90
N GLN A 145 -2.07 -21.60 4.68
CA GLN A 145 -1.62 -21.83 6.05
C GLN A 145 -2.81 -22.00 7.01
N LYS A 146 -2.60 -22.80 8.07
CA LYS A 146 -3.60 -23.09 9.11
C LYS A 146 -4.13 -21.79 9.72
N PHE A 147 -5.45 -21.65 9.79
CA PHE A 147 -6.19 -20.49 10.30
C PHE A 147 -6.16 -19.22 9.44
N PHE A 148 -5.42 -19.19 8.35
CA PHE A 148 -5.28 -18.03 7.48
C PHE A 148 -6.28 -17.98 6.34
N ALA A 149 -7.31 -18.82 6.30
CA ALA A 149 -8.23 -18.90 5.15
C ALA A 149 -8.82 -17.53 4.78
N GLY A 150 -9.30 -16.73 5.75
CA GLY A 150 -9.89 -15.42 5.46
C GLY A 150 -8.90 -14.39 4.93
N TYR A 151 -7.68 -14.36 5.47
CA TYR A 151 -6.62 -13.46 5.00
C TYR A 151 -5.94 -14.00 3.75
N GLY A 152 -5.47 -15.25 3.81
CA GLY A 152 -4.65 -15.86 2.76
C GLY A 152 -5.37 -15.97 1.43
N ALA A 153 -6.68 -16.32 1.43
CA ALA A 153 -7.47 -16.39 0.21
C ALA A 153 -7.60 -15.02 -0.47
N THR A 154 -7.92 -13.96 0.30
CA THR A 154 -8.07 -12.61 -0.26
C THR A 154 -6.74 -12.02 -0.71
N LYS A 155 -5.65 -12.35 0.01
CA LYS A 155 -4.30 -11.94 -0.39
C LYS A 155 -3.81 -12.65 -1.65
N ALA A 156 -4.07 -13.94 -1.78
CA ALA A 156 -3.79 -14.70 -3.00
C ALA A 156 -4.56 -14.15 -4.22
N ALA A 157 -5.86 -13.82 -4.04
CA ALA A 157 -6.67 -13.21 -5.08
C ALA A 157 -6.10 -11.84 -5.51
N GLN A 158 -5.72 -10.98 -4.55
CA GLN A 158 -5.06 -9.70 -4.82
C GLN A 158 -3.79 -9.90 -5.65
N VAL A 159 -2.89 -10.78 -5.20
CA VAL A 159 -1.60 -11.01 -5.87
C VAL A 159 -1.80 -11.60 -7.27
N ALA A 160 -2.74 -12.51 -7.46
CA ALA A 160 -3.06 -13.08 -8.77
C ALA A 160 -3.51 -12.00 -9.77
N MET A 161 -4.42 -11.12 -9.33
CA MET A 161 -4.90 -9.99 -10.15
C MET A 161 -3.76 -9.02 -10.51
N VAL A 162 -2.92 -8.65 -9.55
CA VAL A 162 -1.79 -7.76 -9.78
C VAL A 162 -0.75 -8.38 -10.72
N LYS A 163 -0.49 -9.68 -10.63
CA LYS A 163 0.41 -10.39 -11.55
C LYS A 163 -0.12 -10.42 -12.98
N SER A 164 -1.45 -10.52 -13.18
CA SER A 164 -2.07 -10.39 -14.50
C SER A 164 -1.82 -8.99 -15.07
N TRP A 165 -2.11 -7.94 -14.28
CA TRP A 165 -1.86 -6.56 -14.67
C TRP A 165 -0.36 -6.29 -14.97
N ALA A 166 0.56 -6.86 -14.19
CA ALA A 166 2.00 -6.79 -14.47
C ALA A 166 2.37 -7.41 -15.82
N ALA A 167 1.78 -8.56 -16.15
CA ALA A 167 2.02 -9.24 -17.42
C ALA A 167 1.47 -8.46 -18.63
N GLU A 168 0.31 -7.82 -18.46
CA GLU A 168 -0.32 -6.97 -19.48
C GLU A 168 0.56 -5.74 -19.80
N ASN A 169 1.17 -5.15 -18.77
CA ASN A 169 1.99 -3.94 -18.90
C ASN A 169 3.49 -4.17 -19.15
N ALA A 170 3.93 -5.41 -19.24
CA ALA A 170 5.35 -5.76 -19.31
C ALA A 170 6.16 -5.06 -20.44
N LYS A 171 5.48 -4.60 -21.51
CA LYS A 171 6.10 -3.95 -22.67
C LYS A 171 5.72 -2.48 -22.85
N ILE A 172 4.66 -2.05 -22.20
CA ILE A 172 4.06 -0.72 -22.42
C ILE A 172 4.05 0.16 -21.17
N GLY A 173 4.41 -0.41 -20.00
CA GLY A 173 4.29 0.28 -18.70
C GLY A 173 2.83 0.52 -18.27
N PRO A 174 2.60 0.99 -17.05
CA PRO A 174 3.61 1.19 -15.99
C PRO A 174 4.24 -0.13 -15.51
N ARG A 175 5.40 -0.03 -14.88
CA ARG A 175 6.06 -1.18 -14.28
C ARG A 175 5.33 -1.61 -13.00
N VAL A 176 4.82 -2.84 -12.98
CA VAL A 176 4.09 -3.39 -11.83
C VAL A 176 4.96 -4.42 -11.11
N ILE A 177 5.26 -4.18 -9.84
CA ILE A 177 6.15 -5.02 -9.02
C ILE A 177 5.34 -5.61 -7.86
N VAL A 178 5.46 -6.92 -7.66
CA VAL A 178 4.98 -7.62 -6.47
C VAL A 178 6.20 -7.97 -5.62
N ALA A 179 6.52 -7.10 -4.66
CA ALA A 179 7.63 -7.33 -3.73
C ALA A 179 7.25 -8.36 -2.64
N GLU A 180 8.25 -9.03 -2.10
CA GLU A 180 8.12 -9.99 -1.00
C GLU A 180 8.80 -9.42 0.26
N PRO A 181 8.06 -8.76 1.16
CA PRO A 181 8.62 -8.23 2.38
C PRO A 181 9.05 -9.34 3.34
N LYS A 182 10.18 -9.15 4.00
CA LYS A 182 10.53 -9.96 5.17
C LYS A 182 9.47 -9.79 6.27
N PRO A 183 9.38 -10.74 7.23
CA PRO A 183 8.52 -10.57 8.41
C PRO A 183 8.84 -9.26 9.14
N LEU A 184 7.83 -8.38 9.27
CA LEU A 184 7.97 -7.02 9.80
C LEU A 184 7.38 -6.88 11.20
N ALA A 185 8.02 -6.10 12.06
CA ALA A 185 7.53 -5.74 13.39
C ALA A 185 6.31 -4.78 13.34
N THR A 186 5.21 -5.20 12.70
CA THR A 186 3.99 -4.40 12.50
C THR A 186 2.85 -4.82 13.43
N VAL A 187 1.88 -3.93 13.61
CA VAL A 187 0.65 -4.23 14.38
C VAL A 187 -0.10 -5.44 13.78
N MET A 188 -0.14 -5.58 12.46
CA MET A 188 -0.79 -6.73 11.82
C MET A 188 -0.05 -8.03 12.15
N ARG A 189 1.28 -8.03 12.12
CA ARG A 189 2.10 -9.18 12.51
C ARG A 189 1.84 -9.60 13.96
N THR A 190 1.81 -8.64 14.88
CA THR A 190 1.51 -8.90 16.29
C THR A 190 0.11 -9.51 16.50
N ARG A 191 -0.88 -9.14 15.69
CA ARG A 191 -2.22 -9.75 15.73
C ARG A 191 -2.21 -11.21 15.28
N PHE A 192 -1.41 -11.54 14.28
CA PHE A 192 -1.31 -12.89 13.76
C PHE A 192 -0.41 -13.79 14.64
N PHE A 193 0.62 -13.21 15.22
CA PHE A 193 1.63 -13.92 16.01
C PHE A 193 1.93 -13.18 17.33
N PRO A 194 1.00 -13.19 18.30
CA PRO A 194 1.12 -12.40 19.53
C PRO A 194 2.29 -12.82 20.44
N GLY A 195 2.79 -14.04 20.29
CA GLY A 195 3.94 -14.56 21.05
C GLY A 195 5.29 -14.45 20.33
N GLU A 196 5.35 -13.84 19.15
CA GLU A 196 6.60 -13.75 18.38
C GLU A 196 7.53 -12.67 18.95
N ASP A 197 8.82 -12.98 19.05
CA ASP A 197 9.83 -12.00 19.46
C ASP A 197 10.03 -10.92 18.37
N ARG A 198 9.56 -9.72 18.65
CA ARG A 198 9.61 -8.60 17.71
C ARG A 198 11.03 -8.12 17.40
N ASN A 199 12.00 -8.40 18.29
CA ASN A 199 13.39 -7.98 18.08
C ASN A 199 14.08 -8.78 16.97
N GLN A 200 13.52 -9.94 16.60
CA GLN A 200 14.00 -10.77 15.50
C GLN A 200 13.38 -10.40 14.15
N LEU A 201 12.43 -9.48 14.13
CA LEU A 201 11.74 -9.05 12.92
C LEU A 201 12.44 -7.84 12.28
N ALA A 202 12.36 -7.75 10.97
CA ALA A 202 12.88 -6.59 10.25
C ALA A 202 12.12 -5.31 10.63
N SER A 203 12.84 -4.18 10.65
CA SER A 203 12.20 -2.88 10.78
C SER A 203 11.48 -2.52 9.48
N ALA A 204 10.35 -1.82 9.57
CA ALA A 204 9.63 -1.35 8.39
C ALA A 204 10.47 -0.37 7.57
N GLN A 205 11.32 0.43 8.23
CA GLN A 205 12.18 1.42 7.59
C GLN A 205 13.29 0.77 6.73
N ASP A 206 13.98 -0.23 7.28
CA ASP A 206 15.05 -0.93 6.56
C ASP A 206 14.47 -1.73 5.39
N GLU A 207 13.32 -2.35 5.61
CA GLU A 207 12.66 -3.13 4.58
C GLU A 207 12.08 -2.25 3.46
N ALA A 208 11.54 -1.07 3.78
CA ALA A 208 11.12 -0.09 2.78
C ALA A 208 12.29 0.35 1.90
N LYS A 209 13.44 0.67 2.50
CA LYS A 209 14.65 1.04 1.76
C LYS A 209 15.13 -0.11 0.88
N ARG A 210 15.15 -1.35 1.40
CA ARG A 210 15.53 -2.52 0.61
C ARG A 210 14.62 -2.68 -0.61
N ILE A 211 13.30 -2.65 -0.41
CA ILE A 211 12.33 -2.84 -1.50
C ILE A 211 12.44 -1.73 -2.54
N LEU A 212 12.57 -0.47 -2.12
CA LEU A 212 12.74 0.66 -3.04
C LEU A 212 14.08 0.60 -3.79
N GLY A 213 15.16 0.19 -3.12
CA GLY A 213 16.47 -0.02 -3.75
C GLY A 213 16.42 -1.16 -4.77
N ASP A 214 15.83 -2.32 -4.42
CA ASP A 214 15.65 -3.46 -5.34
C ASP A 214 14.78 -3.08 -6.55
N ALA A 215 13.85 -2.16 -6.36
CA ALA A 215 13.01 -1.61 -7.42
C ALA A 215 13.70 -0.49 -8.22
N GLY A 216 14.88 0.00 -7.81
CA GLY A 216 15.59 1.11 -8.46
C GLY A 216 14.87 2.46 -8.34
N LEU A 217 14.17 2.69 -7.21
CA LEU A 217 13.39 3.90 -6.94
C LEU A 217 14.10 4.88 -5.99
N ILE A 218 15.16 4.42 -5.33
CA ILE A 218 16.09 5.22 -4.49
C ILE A 218 17.50 4.73 -4.68
#